data_3caf0e688d70de283928ca533100c2cc
#
_entry.id   3caf0e688d70de283928ca533100c2cc
#
_cell.length_a   1.000
_cell.length_b   1.000
_cell.length_c   1.000
_cell.angle_alpha   90.00
_cell.angle_beta   90.00
_cell.angle_gamma   90.00
#
_symmetry.space_group_name_H-M   'P 1'
#
loop_
_entity.id
_entity.type
_entity.pdbx_description
1 polymer ?
#
loop_
_entity_poly.entity_id
_entity_poly.type
_entity_poly.pdbx_seq_one_letter_code
_entity_poly.pdbx_strand_id
1 'polypeptide(L)'
;MEIKTKRIQLLAALFIFFCIPYGITQTIEQQNSLNETIPPILEDEQETQKNYFVKQEGANSVFYQRLSWESLDNILYFIFILEHHNAQGAWAQIDKKTITTNFIEVSLSPGKYRYKIIVVNLLGQEESISEYRNFNILIAHQPEVHSLSPRTIYFDEEHTDYLEITGKEFYETTDYLLVNTAWGTRLIKGTIADISADKTQAKIGFKIDRLAPGEYVLIARDASGLTDQSKTLTLKFQKPVDTYLSLGYPFTVFIGNSVFKEFFNRTFTPFGLLLRLTCMPIKRTYGSYGFNLTSSGLYIKDEGADYTLSGYFLIPHLNFTYIYPIKRRKVNFDIHGGIGALFLLHTKFQYPEVSSPKFWYWGLSADFGTAFQFYMYKRLYFEINVDHIFPFRKGFPIYIVQPSVSVGWEF
;
A
#
# COMPACT_ATOMS: atom_id res chain seq x y z
N MET A 1 -39.38 2.82 28.85
CA MET A 1 -38.36 3.88 28.88
C MET A 1 -36.92 3.35 28.72
N GLU A 2 -36.65 2.10 29.06
CA GLU A 2 -35.31 1.46 28.99
C GLU A 2 -34.78 1.12 27.57
N ILE A 3 -35.65 0.90 26.59
CA ILE A 3 -35.23 0.54 25.23
C ILE A 3 -34.59 1.72 24.48
N LYS A 4 -34.93 2.95 24.85
CA LYS A 4 -34.36 4.16 24.20
C LYS A 4 -32.92 4.44 24.59
N THR A 5 -32.54 4.13 25.82
CA THR A 5 -31.21 4.40 26.36
C THR A 5 -30.15 3.44 25.78
N LYS A 6 -30.51 2.18 25.52
CA LYS A 6 -29.60 1.18 24.91
C LYS A 6 -29.27 1.47 23.44
N ARG A 7 -30.20 2.07 22.67
CA ARG A 7 -29.94 2.46 21.26
C ARG A 7 -29.00 3.66 21.12
N ILE A 8 -29.09 4.62 22.06
CA ILE A 8 -28.17 5.77 22.06
C ILE A 8 -26.77 5.34 22.50
N GLN A 9 -26.65 4.40 23.44
CA GLN A 9 -25.34 3.86 23.84
C GLN A 9 -24.68 3.01 22.76
N LEU A 10 -25.45 2.28 21.95
CA LEU A 10 -24.90 1.50 20.82
C LEU A 10 -24.40 2.41 19.68
N LEU A 11 -25.10 3.52 19.39
CA LEU A 11 -24.67 4.52 18.42
C LEU A 11 -23.43 5.30 18.89
N ALA A 12 -23.37 5.64 20.17
CA ALA A 12 -22.20 6.30 20.76
C ALA A 12 -20.99 5.35 20.79
N ALA A 13 -21.17 4.06 21.06
CA ALA A 13 -20.10 3.07 21.01
C ALA A 13 -19.57 2.84 19.60
N LEU A 14 -20.42 2.86 18.56
CA LEU A 14 -19.97 2.80 17.17
C LEU A 14 -19.16 4.05 16.76
N PHE A 15 -19.54 5.23 17.25
CA PHE A 15 -18.81 6.48 16.95
C PHE A 15 -17.44 6.55 17.64
N ILE A 16 -17.31 5.97 18.85
CA ILE A 16 -16.03 5.95 19.60
C ILE A 16 -15.03 4.97 18.96
N PHE A 17 -15.49 3.89 18.33
CA PHE A 17 -14.61 2.94 17.66
C PHE A 17 -13.97 3.50 16.36
N PHE A 18 -14.57 4.51 15.73
CA PHE A 18 -14.02 5.15 14.53
C PHE A 18 -13.14 6.37 14.81
N CYS A 19 -13.13 6.89 16.06
CA CYS A 19 -12.39 8.10 16.43
C CYS A 19 -11.13 7.86 17.26
N ILE A 20 -10.62 6.63 17.35
CA ILE A 20 -9.32 6.39 17.98
C ILE A 20 -8.24 6.61 16.90
N PRO A 21 -7.52 7.73 16.89
CA PRO A 21 -6.29 7.81 16.13
C PRO A 21 -5.31 6.85 16.81
N TYR A 22 -4.84 5.85 16.10
CA TYR A 22 -3.65 5.10 16.47
C TYR A 22 -2.46 6.05 16.44
N GLY A 23 -2.36 6.89 17.45
CA GLY A 23 -1.19 7.67 17.76
C GLY A 23 -0.25 6.83 18.61
N ILE A 24 0.52 5.96 17.99
CA ILE A 24 1.74 5.44 18.60
C ILE A 24 2.78 6.55 18.46
N THR A 25 2.87 7.38 19.49
CA THR A 25 4.01 8.28 19.69
C THR A 25 5.16 7.41 20.20
N GLN A 26 5.96 6.86 19.29
CA GLN A 26 7.30 6.42 19.65
C GLN A 26 8.19 7.66 19.69
N THR A 27 8.66 7.97 20.89
CA THR A 27 9.73 8.91 21.13
C THR A 27 10.98 8.40 20.43
N ILE A 28 11.35 9.05 19.31
CA ILE A 28 12.63 8.79 18.64
C ILE A 28 13.69 9.52 19.44
N GLU A 29 14.47 8.80 20.22
CA GLU A 29 15.78 9.26 20.64
C GLU A 29 16.67 9.38 19.39
N GLN A 30 17.00 10.60 19.02
CA GLN A 30 18.03 10.89 18.03
C GLN A 30 19.38 10.45 18.58
N GLN A 31 19.86 9.30 18.15
CA GLN A 31 21.27 8.98 18.20
C GLN A 31 21.89 9.32 16.84
N ASN A 32 22.56 10.46 16.81
CA ASN A 32 23.53 10.81 15.78
C ASN A 32 24.70 9.83 15.84
N SER A 33 24.81 8.93 14.88
CA SER A 33 26.09 8.31 14.55
C SER A 33 26.26 8.33 13.03
N LEU A 34 27.24 9.08 12.63
CA LEU A 34 27.79 9.22 11.31
C LEU A 34 28.39 7.90 10.82
N ASN A 35 28.07 7.52 9.59
CA ASN A 35 28.82 6.61 8.71
C ASN A 35 29.15 5.22 9.25
N GLU A 36 28.12 4.40 9.50
CA GLU A 36 28.26 2.96 9.38
C GLU A 36 27.33 2.46 8.29
N THR A 37 27.90 1.82 7.27
CA THR A 37 27.19 1.08 6.24
C THR A 37 26.40 -0.03 6.95
N ILE A 38 25.09 0.16 7.10
CA ILE A 38 24.22 -0.82 7.76
C ILE A 38 24.12 -2.04 6.84
N PRO A 39 24.61 -3.22 7.27
CA PRO A 39 24.36 -4.44 6.53
C PRO A 39 22.85 -4.77 6.57
N PRO A 40 22.25 -5.23 5.48
CA PRO A 40 20.84 -5.62 5.48
C PRO A 40 20.64 -6.80 6.43
N ILE A 41 19.79 -6.62 7.44
CA ILE A 41 19.34 -7.70 8.31
C ILE A 41 18.26 -8.46 7.52
N LEU A 42 18.61 -9.63 7.03
CA LEU A 42 17.67 -10.64 6.52
C LEU A 42 17.15 -11.44 7.71
N GLU A 43 15.94 -11.16 8.17
CA GLU A 43 15.17 -12.14 8.95
C GLU A 43 14.56 -13.16 7.99
N ASP A 44 14.76 -14.47 8.29
CA ASP A 44 14.18 -15.65 7.64
C ASP A 44 14.71 -16.11 6.26
N GLU A 45 16.01 -16.15 6.08
CA GLU A 45 16.62 -17.27 5.35
C GLU A 45 17.80 -17.73 6.20
N GLN A 46 17.94 -19.04 6.38
CA GLN A 46 19.10 -19.65 7.06
C GLN A 46 20.36 -18.89 6.62
N GLU A 47 21.07 -18.29 7.58
CA GLU A 47 22.34 -17.61 7.35
C GLU A 47 23.23 -18.53 6.50
N THR A 48 23.18 -18.33 5.20
CA THR A 48 24.29 -18.71 4.35
C THR A 48 25.38 -17.75 4.77
N GLN A 49 26.18 -18.16 5.76
CA GLN A 49 27.37 -17.43 6.19
C GLN A 49 28.08 -16.98 4.94
N LYS A 50 28.29 -15.65 4.80
CA LYS A 50 29.10 -15.09 3.72
C LYS A 50 30.50 -15.68 3.86
N ASN A 51 30.75 -16.79 3.17
CA ASN A 51 32.00 -17.54 3.23
C ASN A 51 33.07 -16.96 2.29
N TYR A 52 32.88 -15.74 1.79
CA TYR A 52 33.86 -15.07 0.95
C TYR A 52 34.23 -13.70 1.53
N PHE A 53 35.43 -13.26 1.21
CA PHE A 53 35.91 -11.90 1.51
C PHE A 53 36.82 -11.43 0.37
N VAL A 54 36.97 -10.14 0.24
CA VAL A 54 37.75 -9.50 -0.79
C VAL A 54 39.04 -8.95 -0.16
N LYS A 55 40.17 -9.37 -0.68
CA LYS A 55 41.47 -8.74 -0.34
C LYS A 55 41.96 -7.91 -1.51
N GLN A 56 42.44 -6.73 -1.23
CA GLN A 56 43.13 -5.92 -2.23
C GLN A 56 44.58 -6.41 -2.35
N GLU A 57 44.94 -6.94 -3.53
CA GLU A 57 46.31 -7.29 -3.87
C GLU A 57 46.81 -6.35 -4.97
N GLY A 58 47.43 -5.25 -4.58
CA GLY A 58 47.87 -4.20 -5.51
C GLY A 58 46.68 -3.43 -6.12
N ALA A 59 46.59 -3.38 -7.44
CA ALA A 59 45.48 -2.74 -8.15
C ALA A 59 44.28 -3.67 -8.38
N ASN A 60 44.38 -4.94 -8.02
CA ASN A 60 43.33 -5.96 -8.27
C ASN A 60 42.69 -6.39 -6.97
N SER A 61 41.38 -6.61 -7.02
CA SER A 61 40.62 -7.24 -5.95
C SER A 61 40.57 -8.75 -6.17
N VAL A 62 41.07 -9.50 -5.21
CA VAL A 62 41.05 -10.98 -5.26
C VAL A 62 40.00 -11.49 -4.29
N PHE A 63 39.13 -12.37 -4.76
CA PHE A 63 38.09 -12.98 -3.96
C PHE A 63 38.61 -14.26 -3.30
N TYR A 64 38.49 -14.31 -1.98
CA TYR A 64 38.82 -15.50 -1.20
C TYR A 64 37.55 -16.06 -0.58
N GLN A 65 37.46 -17.39 -0.56
CA GLN A 65 36.40 -18.08 0.18
C GLN A 65 37.02 -18.67 1.45
N ARG A 66 36.35 -18.44 2.60
CA ARG A 66 36.70 -19.05 3.86
C ARG A 66 35.85 -20.30 4.03
N LEU A 67 36.49 -21.45 4.12
CA LEU A 67 35.91 -22.75 4.48
C LEU A 67 36.23 -22.99 5.94
N SER A 68 35.20 -23.25 6.75
CA SER A 68 35.36 -23.49 8.20
C SER A 68 34.65 -24.77 8.63
N TRP A 69 35.10 -25.32 9.72
CA TRP A 69 34.55 -26.52 10.37
C TRP A 69 34.60 -26.36 11.87
N GLU A 70 34.01 -27.33 12.57
CA GLU A 70 33.94 -27.29 14.03
C GLU A 70 35.35 -27.37 14.65
N SER A 71 35.57 -26.57 15.68
CA SER A 71 36.80 -26.65 16.48
C SER A 71 36.69 -27.85 17.43
N LEU A 72 37.69 -28.68 17.43
CA LEU A 72 37.78 -29.84 18.33
C LEU A 72 38.95 -29.66 19.26
N ASP A 73 38.84 -30.13 20.50
CA ASP A 73 39.92 -30.13 21.50
C ASP A 73 40.84 -31.32 21.32
N ASN A 74 42.10 -31.21 21.76
CA ASN A 74 43.10 -32.29 21.75
C ASN A 74 43.51 -32.79 20.36
N ILE A 75 43.54 -31.91 19.36
CA ILE A 75 43.98 -32.19 18.01
C ILE A 75 45.38 -31.67 17.75
N LEU A 76 46.17 -32.38 16.95
CA LEU A 76 47.46 -31.92 16.50
C LEU A 76 47.35 -31.03 15.27
N TYR A 77 46.57 -31.45 14.26
CA TYR A 77 46.28 -30.71 13.05
C TYR A 77 45.11 -31.35 12.28
N PHE A 78 44.64 -30.59 11.27
CA PHE A 78 43.69 -31.10 10.27
C PHE A 78 44.40 -31.30 8.94
N ILE A 79 43.98 -32.34 8.18
CA ILE A 79 44.35 -32.49 6.78
C ILE A 79 43.12 -32.10 5.96
N PHE A 80 43.25 -30.98 5.25
CA PHE A 80 42.24 -30.49 4.31
C PHE A 80 42.48 -31.06 2.94
N ILE A 81 41.48 -31.65 2.31
CA ILE A 81 41.51 -32.21 0.95
C ILE A 81 40.44 -31.52 0.15
N LEU A 82 40.83 -30.86 -0.97
CA LEU A 82 39.96 -30.16 -1.88
C LEU A 82 39.94 -30.84 -3.25
N GLU A 83 38.75 -31.06 -3.78
CA GLU A 83 38.54 -31.65 -5.08
C GLU A 83 37.71 -30.74 -5.97
N HIS A 84 37.97 -30.75 -7.26
CA HIS A 84 37.24 -30.01 -8.28
C HIS A 84 36.52 -31.01 -9.21
N HIS A 85 35.29 -30.66 -9.59
CA HIS A 85 34.51 -31.42 -10.56
C HIS A 85 34.94 -31.01 -11.97
N ASN A 86 35.66 -31.88 -12.65
CA ASN A 86 36.21 -31.58 -13.98
C ASN A 86 35.15 -31.65 -15.10
N ALA A 87 35.51 -31.22 -16.31
CA ALA A 87 34.63 -31.22 -17.48
C ALA A 87 34.17 -32.62 -17.91
N GLN A 88 34.91 -33.67 -17.50
CA GLN A 88 34.57 -35.09 -17.76
C GLN A 88 33.59 -35.66 -16.74
N GLY A 89 33.14 -34.90 -15.78
CA GLY A 89 32.19 -35.31 -14.75
C GLY A 89 32.83 -36.09 -13.58
N ALA A 90 34.16 -36.07 -13.46
CA ALA A 90 34.89 -36.75 -12.38
C ALA A 90 35.41 -35.74 -11.34
N TRP A 91 35.56 -36.18 -10.10
CA TRP A 91 36.19 -35.43 -9.03
C TRP A 91 37.69 -35.63 -9.05
N ALA A 92 38.45 -34.54 -9.14
CA ALA A 92 39.90 -34.56 -9.13
C ALA A 92 40.42 -33.79 -7.93
N GLN A 93 41.33 -34.34 -7.15
CA GLN A 93 41.99 -33.65 -6.04
C GLN A 93 42.89 -32.54 -6.61
N ILE A 94 42.67 -31.31 -6.15
CA ILE A 94 43.42 -30.12 -6.58
C ILE A 94 44.32 -29.58 -5.47
N ASP A 95 43.97 -29.84 -4.21
CA ASP A 95 44.77 -29.35 -3.08
C ASP A 95 44.69 -30.35 -1.89
N LYS A 96 45.81 -30.44 -1.14
CA LYS A 96 45.91 -31.16 0.13
C LYS A 96 46.84 -30.41 1.05
N LYS A 97 46.32 -29.91 2.17
CA LYS A 97 47.08 -29.08 3.13
C LYS A 97 46.90 -29.57 4.54
N THR A 98 47.99 -29.47 5.32
CA THR A 98 47.97 -29.65 6.78
C THR A 98 47.78 -28.29 7.45
N ILE A 99 46.78 -28.17 8.33
CA ILE A 99 46.34 -26.89 8.89
C ILE A 99 46.09 -27.08 10.39
N THR A 100 46.51 -26.11 11.19
CA THR A 100 46.30 -26.10 12.65
C THR A 100 45.07 -25.29 13.07
N THR A 101 44.46 -24.55 12.13
CA THR A 101 43.26 -23.77 12.35
C THR A 101 42.01 -24.52 11.88
N ASN A 102 40.86 -24.21 12.41
CA ASN A 102 39.57 -24.77 12.00
C ASN A 102 38.95 -24.06 10.78
N PHE A 103 39.77 -23.34 10.01
CA PHE A 103 39.37 -22.72 8.75
C PHE A 103 40.55 -22.61 7.78
N ILE A 104 40.22 -22.50 6.50
CA ILE A 104 41.16 -22.22 5.42
C ILE A 104 40.57 -21.13 4.49
N GLU A 105 41.45 -20.26 3.96
CA GLU A 105 41.09 -19.31 2.92
C GLU A 105 41.63 -19.81 1.60
N VAL A 106 40.71 -19.96 0.61
CA VAL A 106 41.06 -20.45 -0.73
C VAL A 106 40.61 -19.46 -1.78
N SER A 107 41.43 -19.26 -2.81
CA SER A 107 41.04 -18.52 -4.00
C SER A 107 40.87 -19.52 -5.13
N LEU A 108 39.65 -19.68 -5.62
CA LEU A 108 39.27 -20.69 -6.57
C LEU A 108 38.63 -20.05 -7.82
N SER A 109 38.88 -20.65 -8.96
CA SER A 109 38.15 -20.32 -10.18
C SER A 109 36.68 -20.74 -10.10
N PRO A 110 35.77 -20.14 -10.88
CA PRO A 110 34.37 -20.60 -10.93
C PRO A 110 34.27 -22.09 -11.27
N GLY A 111 33.43 -22.79 -10.52
CA GLY A 111 33.28 -24.25 -10.70
C GLY A 111 32.61 -24.93 -9.52
N LYS A 112 32.47 -26.24 -9.62
CA LYS A 112 31.93 -27.10 -8.56
C LYS A 112 33.10 -27.74 -7.80
N TYR A 113 33.05 -27.61 -6.49
CA TYR A 113 34.10 -28.10 -5.59
C TYR A 113 33.47 -28.92 -4.46
N ARG A 114 34.32 -29.78 -3.87
CA ARG A 114 34.01 -30.43 -2.59
C ARG A 114 35.27 -30.53 -1.76
N TYR A 115 35.11 -30.54 -0.45
CA TYR A 115 36.20 -30.73 0.47
C TYR A 115 35.84 -31.72 1.57
N LYS A 116 36.85 -32.32 2.16
CA LYS A 116 36.78 -33.10 3.39
C LYS A 116 37.92 -32.77 4.32
N ILE A 117 37.70 -33.04 5.59
CA ILE A 117 38.67 -32.83 6.66
C ILE A 117 39.00 -34.18 7.29
N ILE A 118 40.28 -34.42 7.53
CA ILE A 118 40.77 -35.54 8.36
C ILE A 118 41.34 -34.92 9.61
N VAL A 119 40.89 -35.36 10.77
CA VAL A 119 41.36 -34.94 12.09
C VAL A 119 42.48 -35.84 12.52
N VAL A 120 43.61 -35.24 12.93
CA VAL A 120 44.76 -35.98 13.44
C VAL A 120 44.98 -35.62 14.92
N ASN A 121 44.96 -36.62 15.79
CA ASN A 121 45.10 -36.46 17.24
C ASN A 121 46.53 -36.14 17.67
N LEU A 122 46.73 -35.87 18.95
CA LEU A 122 48.07 -35.55 19.54
C LEU A 122 49.09 -36.67 19.39
N LEU A 123 48.67 -37.90 19.12
CA LEU A 123 49.54 -39.05 18.87
C LEU A 123 49.94 -39.20 17.41
N GLY A 124 49.47 -38.29 16.53
CA GLY A 124 49.75 -38.35 15.09
C GLY A 124 48.91 -39.36 14.34
N GLN A 125 47.84 -39.90 14.93
CA GLN A 125 46.94 -40.86 14.30
C GLN A 125 45.69 -40.15 13.73
N GLU A 126 45.22 -40.64 12.58
CA GLU A 126 43.91 -40.19 12.03
C GLU A 126 42.80 -40.68 12.95
N GLU A 127 42.03 -39.74 13.51
CA GLU A 127 40.98 -40.00 14.48
C GLU A 127 39.60 -40.01 13.82
N SER A 128 39.33 -39.06 12.92
CA SER A 128 38.07 -38.99 12.21
C SER A 128 38.22 -38.41 10.82
N ILE A 129 37.30 -38.76 9.92
CA ILE A 129 37.23 -38.28 8.54
C ILE A 129 35.82 -37.73 8.31
N SER A 130 35.71 -36.43 7.93
CA SER A 130 34.40 -35.85 7.59
C SER A 130 33.85 -36.40 6.28
N GLU A 131 32.56 -36.31 6.10
CA GLU A 131 31.94 -36.45 4.80
C GLU A 131 32.38 -35.31 3.86
N TYR A 132 32.24 -35.53 2.54
CA TYR A 132 32.48 -34.49 1.57
C TYR A 132 31.41 -33.43 1.64
N ARG A 133 31.83 -32.13 1.76
CA ARG A 133 30.95 -30.98 1.67
C ARG A 133 31.10 -30.37 0.30
N ASN A 134 29.99 -30.30 -0.44
CA ASN A 134 29.95 -29.73 -1.77
C ASN A 134 29.68 -28.21 -1.70
N PHE A 135 30.30 -27.41 -2.59
CA PHE A 135 30.05 -26.01 -2.76
C PHE A 135 30.34 -25.58 -4.21
N ASN A 136 29.76 -24.46 -4.61
CA ASN A 136 29.96 -23.90 -5.94
C ASN A 136 30.62 -22.53 -5.82
N ILE A 137 31.62 -22.28 -6.65
CA ILE A 137 32.19 -20.96 -6.87
C ILE A 137 31.52 -20.37 -8.09
N LEU A 138 30.82 -19.29 -7.92
CA LEU A 138 30.21 -18.53 -9.01
C LEU A 138 31.11 -17.37 -9.38
N ILE A 139 31.03 -16.93 -10.63
CA ILE A 139 31.68 -15.69 -11.04
C ILE A 139 30.97 -14.55 -10.32
N ALA A 140 31.74 -13.77 -9.56
CA ALA A 140 31.23 -12.57 -8.91
C ALA A 140 31.29 -11.41 -9.89
N HIS A 141 30.14 -10.79 -10.16
CA HIS A 141 30.02 -9.58 -10.95
C HIS A 141 29.55 -8.47 -10.01
N GLN A 142 30.36 -7.48 -9.78
CA GLN A 142 29.94 -6.33 -8.98
C GLN A 142 29.07 -5.40 -9.84
N PRO A 143 27.75 -5.32 -9.60
CA PRO A 143 26.92 -4.38 -10.33
C PRO A 143 27.33 -2.94 -9.98
N GLU A 144 27.31 -2.05 -10.97
CA GLU A 144 27.48 -0.61 -10.79
C GLU A 144 26.20 0.10 -11.29
N VAL A 145 25.51 0.85 -10.43
CA VAL A 145 24.29 1.58 -10.79
C VAL A 145 24.58 3.06 -10.95
N HIS A 146 24.65 3.54 -12.19
CA HIS A 146 24.95 4.94 -12.49
C HIS A 146 23.72 5.83 -12.46
N SER A 147 22.60 5.36 -13.02
CA SER A 147 21.36 6.13 -13.05
C SER A 147 20.12 5.25 -12.89
N LEU A 148 19.04 5.91 -12.48
CA LEU A 148 17.71 5.34 -12.34
C LEU A 148 16.70 6.28 -13.02
N SER A 149 15.78 5.72 -13.81
CA SER A 149 14.70 6.46 -14.49
C SER A 149 13.39 5.67 -14.39
N PRO A 150 12.25 6.34 -14.10
CA PRO A 150 12.15 7.72 -13.64
C PRO A 150 12.63 7.88 -12.19
N ARG A 151 13.13 9.07 -11.82
CA ARG A 151 13.52 9.37 -10.41
C ARG A 151 12.35 9.77 -9.52
N THR A 152 11.25 10.18 -10.12
CA THR A 152 10.03 10.54 -9.41
C THR A 152 8.85 9.90 -10.11
N ILE A 153 8.00 9.23 -9.35
CA ILE A 153 6.76 8.65 -9.83
C ILE A 153 5.62 9.27 -9.03
N TYR A 154 4.59 9.72 -9.75
CA TYR A 154 3.38 10.28 -9.18
C TYR A 154 2.26 9.24 -9.22
N PHE A 155 1.71 8.91 -8.04
CA PHE A 155 0.61 7.94 -7.93
C PHE A 155 -0.69 8.39 -8.60
N ASP A 156 -0.88 9.70 -8.74
CA ASP A 156 -2.05 10.33 -9.37
C ASP A 156 -1.84 10.62 -10.86
N GLU A 157 -0.73 10.17 -11.45
CA GLU A 157 -0.48 10.19 -12.89
C GLU A 157 -0.39 8.77 -13.46
N GLU A 158 -0.52 8.67 -14.78
CA GLU A 158 -0.26 7.43 -15.49
C GLU A 158 1.24 7.15 -15.46
N HIS A 159 1.64 6.01 -14.90
CA HIS A 159 3.04 5.62 -14.78
C HIS A 159 3.22 4.16 -15.20
N THR A 160 4.46 3.82 -15.56
CA THR A 160 4.85 2.45 -15.85
C THR A 160 5.27 1.74 -14.56
N ASP A 161 4.97 0.45 -14.48
CA ASP A 161 5.44 -0.41 -13.39
C ASP A 161 6.91 -0.82 -13.54
N TYR A 162 7.65 -0.15 -14.41
CA TYR A 162 9.05 -0.45 -14.70
C TYR A 162 9.96 0.71 -14.33
N LEU A 163 11.11 0.35 -13.76
CA LEU A 163 12.25 1.24 -13.57
C LEU A 163 13.36 0.84 -14.52
N GLU A 164 13.94 1.81 -15.20
CA GLU A 164 15.09 1.61 -16.07
C GLU A 164 16.35 2.07 -15.33
N ILE A 165 17.35 1.20 -15.30
CA ILE A 165 18.65 1.50 -14.69
C ILE A 165 19.73 1.43 -15.75
N THR A 166 20.73 2.31 -15.62
CA THR A 166 21.95 2.26 -16.42
C THR A 166 23.15 2.08 -15.51
N GLY A 167 24.15 1.37 -16.01
CA GLY A 167 25.32 1.06 -15.22
C GLY A 167 26.21 0.04 -15.88
N LYS A 168 26.70 -0.94 -15.11
CA LYS A 168 27.52 -2.04 -15.59
C LYS A 168 27.23 -3.33 -14.84
N GLU A 169 27.62 -4.46 -15.45
CA GLU A 169 27.59 -5.79 -14.84
C GLU A 169 26.19 -6.23 -14.38
N PHE A 170 25.15 -5.94 -15.22
CA PHE A 170 23.79 -6.40 -14.98
C PHE A 170 23.56 -7.77 -15.60
N TYR A 171 23.27 -8.77 -14.78
CA TYR A 171 23.04 -10.15 -15.20
C TYR A 171 21.64 -10.62 -14.79
N GLU A 172 21.17 -11.71 -15.38
CA GLU A 172 19.89 -12.34 -15.03
C GLU A 172 19.88 -12.88 -13.59
N THR A 173 21.07 -13.13 -13.03
CA THR A 173 21.26 -13.59 -11.64
C THR A 173 21.29 -12.45 -10.63
N THR A 174 21.27 -11.19 -11.08
CA THR A 174 21.26 -10.03 -10.20
C THR A 174 19.88 -9.81 -9.59
N ASP A 175 19.80 -9.75 -8.28
CA ASP A 175 18.60 -9.36 -7.55
C ASP A 175 18.48 -7.85 -7.48
N TYR A 176 17.30 -7.33 -7.81
CA TYR A 176 16.99 -5.90 -7.71
C TYR A 176 15.97 -5.68 -6.60
N LEU A 177 16.34 -4.88 -5.61
CA LEU A 177 15.57 -4.69 -4.38
C LEU A 177 15.28 -3.20 -4.16
N LEU A 178 14.02 -2.83 -3.93
CA LEU A 178 13.65 -1.50 -3.47
C LEU A 178 13.58 -1.47 -1.95
N VAL A 179 14.23 -0.48 -1.35
CA VAL A 179 14.26 -0.24 0.08
C VAL A 179 13.76 1.15 0.38
N ASN A 180 12.80 1.29 1.28
CA ASN A 180 12.36 2.60 1.77
C ASN A 180 13.42 3.17 2.69
N THR A 181 13.87 4.40 2.43
CA THR A 181 14.96 5.04 3.19
C THR A 181 14.58 5.40 4.63
N ALA A 182 13.29 5.63 4.88
CA ALA A 182 12.81 6.01 6.21
C ALA A 182 12.60 4.81 7.15
N TRP A 183 12.23 3.64 6.61
CA TRP A 183 11.79 2.49 7.42
C TRP A 183 12.69 1.26 7.28
N GLY A 184 13.60 1.23 6.29
CA GLY A 184 14.73 0.30 6.13
C GLY A 184 14.49 -1.21 6.18
N THR A 185 13.38 -1.66 6.74
CA THR A 185 13.17 -3.05 7.14
C THR A 185 12.56 -3.95 6.07
N ARG A 186 11.91 -3.37 5.04
CA ARG A 186 11.22 -4.16 4.01
C ARG A 186 11.91 -4.07 2.67
N LEU A 187 12.49 -5.18 2.25
CA LEU A 187 13.02 -5.36 0.91
C LEU A 187 11.90 -5.76 -0.06
N ILE A 188 11.77 -5.04 -1.17
CA ILE A 188 10.77 -5.33 -2.20
C ILE A 188 11.51 -5.79 -3.43
N LYS A 189 11.40 -7.09 -3.76
CA LYS A 189 12.06 -7.70 -4.90
C LYS A 189 11.39 -7.29 -6.20
N GLY A 190 12.19 -6.80 -7.15
CA GLY A 190 11.79 -6.51 -8.52
C GLY A 190 11.82 -7.75 -9.41
N THR A 191 11.13 -7.67 -10.53
CA THR A 191 11.15 -8.69 -11.58
C THR A 191 11.89 -8.14 -12.79
N ILE A 192 12.91 -8.83 -13.26
CA ILE A 192 13.65 -8.46 -14.45
C ILE A 192 12.70 -8.59 -15.65
N ALA A 193 12.50 -7.49 -16.38
CA ALA A 193 11.73 -7.46 -17.59
C ALA A 193 12.64 -7.55 -18.83
N ASP A 194 13.81 -6.90 -18.77
CA ASP A 194 14.79 -6.91 -19.85
C ASP A 194 16.18 -6.54 -19.33
N ILE A 195 17.23 -7.07 -19.97
CA ILE A 195 18.63 -6.68 -19.75
C ILE A 195 19.28 -6.55 -21.12
N SER A 196 19.98 -5.44 -21.33
CA SER A 196 20.71 -5.20 -22.58
C SER A 196 21.84 -6.22 -22.80
N ALA A 197 22.14 -6.53 -24.05
CA ALA A 197 23.17 -7.52 -24.41
C ALA A 197 24.58 -7.15 -23.89
N ASP A 198 24.87 -5.86 -23.80
CA ASP A 198 26.14 -5.30 -23.28
C ASP A 198 26.17 -5.18 -21.73
N LYS A 199 25.11 -5.63 -21.04
CA LYS A 199 24.97 -5.63 -19.57
C LYS A 199 25.06 -4.24 -18.93
N THR A 200 24.72 -3.18 -19.69
CA THR A 200 24.78 -1.78 -19.22
C THR A 200 23.43 -1.20 -18.87
N GLN A 201 22.33 -1.84 -19.27
CA GLN A 201 20.98 -1.39 -19.01
C GLN A 201 20.11 -2.56 -18.51
N ALA A 202 19.24 -2.28 -17.56
CA ALA A 202 18.23 -3.22 -17.13
C ALA A 202 16.89 -2.52 -16.90
N LYS A 203 15.80 -3.24 -17.22
CA LYS A 203 14.42 -2.82 -17.00
C LYS A 203 13.79 -3.73 -15.97
N ILE A 204 13.41 -3.15 -14.82
CA ILE A 204 12.98 -3.89 -13.65
C ILE A 204 11.54 -3.53 -13.29
N GLY A 205 10.67 -4.53 -13.23
CA GLY A 205 9.27 -4.38 -12.85
C GLY A 205 9.06 -4.39 -11.34
N PHE A 206 8.27 -3.42 -10.85
CA PHE A 206 7.82 -3.35 -9.46
C PHE A 206 6.33 -3.04 -9.41
N LYS A 207 5.62 -3.60 -8.42
CA LYS A 207 4.22 -3.27 -8.17
C LYS A 207 4.11 -1.93 -7.42
N ILE A 208 4.40 -0.84 -8.13
CA ILE A 208 4.52 0.52 -7.57
C ILE A 208 3.25 0.95 -6.84
N ASP A 209 2.09 0.61 -7.34
CA ASP A 209 0.80 0.92 -6.72
C ASP A 209 0.60 0.36 -5.30
N ARG A 210 1.42 -0.61 -4.90
CA ARG A 210 1.37 -1.20 -3.56
C ARG A 210 2.39 -0.59 -2.59
N LEU A 211 3.21 0.33 -3.08
CA LEU A 211 4.23 0.98 -2.27
C LEU A 211 3.65 2.20 -1.54
N ALA A 212 4.19 2.52 -0.37
CA ALA A 212 3.84 3.75 0.33
C ALA A 212 4.52 4.96 -0.34
N PRO A 213 3.95 6.18 -0.24
CA PRO A 213 4.67 7.38 -0.58
C PRO A 213 5.95 7.51 0.25
N GLY A 214 7.04 7.98 -0.36
CA GLY A 214 8.33 8.14 0.32
C GLY A 214 9.51 8.06 -0.64
N GLU A 215 10.69 8.03 -0.07
CA GLU A 215 11.94 7.88 -0.79
C GLU A 215 12.42 6.43 -0.71
N TYR A 216 12.90 5.94 -1.82
CA TYR A 216 13.38 4.57 -2.00
C TYR A 216 14.76 4.57 -2.66
N VAL A 217 15.54 3.56 -2.35
CA VAL A 217 16.80 3.25 -3.03
C VAL A 217 16.68 1.89 -3.68
N LEU A 218 17.09 1.76 -4.92
CA LEU A 218 17.21 0.48 -5.59
C LEU A 218 18.60 -0.09 -5.30
N ILE A 219 18.66 -1.30 -4.78
CA ILE A 219 19.87 -2.08 -4.56
C ILE A 219 19.95 -3.15 -5.64
N ALA A 220 21.02 -3.16 -6.41
CA ALA A 220 21.39 -4.27 -7.27
C ALA A 220 22.33 -5.19 -6.49
N ARG A 221 22.01 -6.47 -6.39
CA ARG A 221 22.77 -7.46 -5.64
C ARG A 221 23.08 -8.65 -6.54
N ASP A 222 24.35 -8.91 -6.78
CA ASP A 222 24.80 -10.09 -7.49
C ASP A 222 24.59 -11.39 -6.68
N ALA A 223 24.62 -12.53 -7.36
CA ALA A 223 24.52 -13.86 -6.75
C ALA A 223 25.61 -14.12 -5.69
N SER A 224 26.78 -13.50 -5.80
CA SER A 224 27.86 -13.54 -4.81
C SER A 224 27.57 -12.68 -3.56
N GLY A 225 26.54 -11.81 -3.61
CA GLY A 225 26.17 -10.87 -2.56
C GLY A 225 26.86 -9.50 -2.66
N LEU A 226 27.63 -9.24 -3.70
CA LEU A 226 28.13 -7.90 -3.98
C LEU A 226 26.98 -6.98 -4.35
N THR A 227 26.98 -5.75 -3.82
CA THR A 227 25.87 -4.82 -3.97
C THR A 227 26.35 -3.45 -4.43
N ASP A 228 25.50 -2.78 -5.19
CA ASP A 228 25.56 -1.35 -5.41
C ASP A 228 24.15 -0.76 -5.33
N GLN A 229 24.05 0.54 -5.12
CA GLN A 229 22.77 1.20 -4.89
C GLN A 229 22.59 2.41 -5.81
N SER A 230 21.35 2.59 -6.23
CA SER A 230 20.97 3.71 -7.08
C SER A 230 20.88 5.03 -6.30
N LYS A 231 20.73 6.13 -7.05
CA LYS A 231 20.20 7.38 -6.51
C LYS A 231 18.74 7.20 -6.11
N THR A 232 18.27 8.10 -5.25
CA THR A 232 16.93 8.04 -4.66
C THR A 232 15.81 8.09 -5.72
N LEU A 233 14.85 7.19 -5.60
CA LEU A 233 13.55 7.18 -6.26
C LEU A 233 12.53 7.80 -5.32
N THR A 234 11.81 8.83 -5.76
CA THR A 234 10.75 9.47 -4.97
C THR A 234 9.37 9.03 -5.46
N LEU A 235 8.57 8.44 -4.57
CA LEU A 235 7.18 8.09 -4.82
C LEU A 235 6.28 9.07 -4.06
N LYS A 236 5.44 9.83 -4.77
CA LYS A 236 4.56 10.85 -4.15
C LYS A 236 3.28 11.07 -4.93
N PHE A 237 2.34 11.78 -4.33
CA PHE A 237 1.20 12.34 -5.05
C PHE A 237 1.57 13.71 -5.62
N GLN A 238 1.12 14.01 -6.83
CA GLN A 238 1.35 15.31 -7.48
C GLN A 238 0.56 16.41 -6.76
N LYS A 239 -0.72 16.08 -6.46
CA LYS A 239 -1.60 16.98 -5.73
C LYS A 239 -1.64 16.59 -4.25
N PRO A 240 -1.49 17.55 -3.32
CA PRO A 240 -1.60 17.26 -1.89
C PRO A 240 -3.04 16.97 -1.46
N VAL A 241 -4.03 17.53 -2.14
CA VAL A 241 -5.45 17.42 -1.86
C VAL A 241 -6.22 17.14 -3.14
N ASP A 242 -7.14 16.18 -3.13
CA ASP A 242 -8.12 16.01 -4.20
C ASP A 242 -9.44 16.65 -3.80
N THR A 243 -10.04 17.37 -4.73
CA THR A 243 -11.34 18.00 -4.55
C THR A 243 -12.29 17.52 -5.64
N TYR A 244 -13.49 17.15 -5.26
CA TYR A 244 -14.52 16.63 -6.17
C TYR A 244 -15.77 17.48 -6.03
N LEU A 245 -16.39 17.79 -7.15
CA LEU A 245 -17.71 18.43 -7.21
C LEU A 245 -18.62 17.53 -8.04
N SER A 246 -19.77 17.14 -7.50
CA SER A 246 -20.77 16.39 -8.27
C SER A 246 -22.14 17.08 -8.19
N LEU A 247 -22.85 16.96 -9.30
CA LEU A 247 -24.22 17.40 -9.47
C LEU A 247 -25.07 16.22 -9.94
N GLY A 248 -26.22 16.03 -9.34
CA GLY A 248 -27.04 14.87 -9.65
C GLY A 248 -28.50 15.02 -9.27
N TYR A 249 -29.18 13.89 -9.41
CA TYR A 249 -30.60 13.76 -9.09
C TYR A 249 -30.79 12.74 -7.95
N PRO A 250 -31.43 13.15 -6.83
CA PRO A 250 -31.75 12.26 -5.71
C PRO A 250 -33.15 11.63 -5.88
N PHE A 251 -33.21 10.31 -5.69
CA PHE A 251 -34.47 9.56 -5.59
C PHE A 251 -34.74 9.32 -4.10
N THR A 252 -35.72 10.02 -3.55
CA THR A 252 -35.94 9.98 -2.09
C THR A 252 -37.13 9.12 -1.73
N VAL A 253 -36.91 8.11 -0.85
CA VAL A 253 -37.94 7.22 -0.33
C VAL A 253 -38.04 7.40 1.18
N PHE A 254 -39.25 7.76 1.65
CA PHE A 254 -39.54 7.93 3.06
C PHE A 254 -40.11 6.64 3.65
N ILE A 255 -39.53 6.15 4.75
CA ILE A 255 -39.89 4.90 5.39
C ILE A 255 -40.35 5.15 6.84
N GLY A 256 -41.43 4.49 7.25
CA GLY A 256 -42.00 4.55 8.59
C GLY A 256 -43.38 5.20 8.62
N ASN A 257 -44.00 5.20 9.80
CA ASN A 257 -45.30 5.83 10.02
C ASN A 257 -45.13 7.33 10.23
N SER A 258 -45.25 8.09 9.18
CA SER A 258 -45.23 9.57 9.26
C SER A 258 -46.13 10.14 8.16
N VAL A 259 -46.57 11.34 8.42
CA VAL A 259 -47.28 12.18 7.43
C VAL A 259 -46.48 12.27 6.11
N PHE A 260 -45.16 12.30 6.19
CA PHE A 260 -44.29 12.30 5.01
C PHE A 260 -44.49 11.08 4.10
N LYS A 261 -44.66 9.87 4.70
CA LYS A 261 -44.91 8.66 3.89
C LYS A 261 -46.24 8.70 3.17
N GLU A 262 -47.26 9.23 3.84
CA GLU A 262 -48.60 9.32 3.23
C GLU A 262 -48.67 10.33 2.09
N PHE A 263 -48.00 11.47 2.25
CA PHE A 263 -48.12 12.57 1.30
C PHE A 263 -47.01 12.60 0.24
N PHE A 264 -45.82 12.05 0.50
CA PHE A 264 -44.65 12.26 -0.35
C PHE A 264 -44.12 11.02 -1.07
N ASN A 265 -44.43 9.81 -0.63
CA ASN A 265 -43.99 8.59 -1.33
C ASN A 265 -44.77 8.31 -2.64
N ARG A 266 -45.88 8.97 -2.86
CA ARG A 266 -46.68 8.79 -4.05
C ARG A 266 -46.32 9.74 -5.19
N THR A 267 -45.48 10.73 -4.89
CA THR A 267 -45.21 11.83 -5.81
C THR A 267 -43.82 11.67 -6.40
N PHE A 268 -43.77 11.48 -7.71
CA PHE A 268 -42.52 11.69 -8.44
C PHE A 268 -42.17 13.17 -8.36
N THR A 269 -41.04 13.51 -7.73
CA THR A 269 -40.60 14.89 -7.63
C THR A 269 -39.78 15.24 -8.87
N PRO A 270 -40.32 15.91 -9.89
CA PRO A 270 -39.60 16.19 -11.15
C PRO A 270 -38.42 17.15 -10.95
N PHE A 271 -38.38 17.87 -9.82
CA PHE A 271 -37.37 18.86 -9.49
C PHE A 271 -36.62 18.44 -8.24
N GLY A 272 -35.61 17.56 -8.43
CA GLY A 272 -34.61 17.22 -7.42
C GLY A 272 -33.23 17.64 -7.85
N LEU A 273 -32.43 18.18 -6.93
CA LEU A 273 -31.04 18.53 -7.15
C LEU A 273 -30.19 18.00 -6.01
N LEU A 274 -29.12 17.27 -6.36
CA LEU A 274 -28.07 16.86 -5.43
C LEU A 274 -26.79 17.62 -5.78
N LEU A 275 -26.20 18.24 -4.77
CA LEU A 275 -24.88 18.84 -4.84
C LEU A 275 -23.99 18.15 -3.80
N ARG A 276 -22.80 17.67 -4.21
CA ARG A 276 -21.80 17.12 -3.31
C ARG A 276 -20.44 17.75 -3.58
N LEU A 277 -19.83 18.32 -2.56
CA LEU A 277 -18.47 18.82 -2.56
C LEU A 277 -17.62 17.97 -1.62
N THR A 278 -16.59 17.30 -2.16
CA THR A 278 -15.71 16.42 -1.40
C THR A 278 -14.29 16.97 -1.41
N CYS A 279 -13.63 16.97 -0.26
CA CYS A 279 -12.24 17.40 -0.07
C CYS A 279 -11.46 16.28 0.62
N MET A 280 -10.38 15.79 0.00
CA MET A 280 -9.59 14.64 0.43
C MET A 280 -8.17 15.07 0.78
N PRO A 281 -7.91 15.62 1.99
CA PRO A 281 -6.59 16.10 2.39
C PRO A 281 -5.61 14.98 2.75
N ILE A 282 -6.09 13.78 3.07
CA ILE A 282 -5.23 12.67 3.46
C ILE A 282 -5.25 11.61 2.38
N LYS A 283 -4.13 11.49 1.65
CA LYS A 283 -3.97 10.55 0.53
C LYS A 283 -3.05 9.41 0.93
N ARG A 284 -3.48 8.18 0.63
CA ARG A 284 -2.70 6.95 0.81
C ARG A 284 -2.84 6.08 -0.44
N THR A 285 -1.94 5.15 -0.62
CA THR A 285 -1.99 4.22 -1.76
C THR A 285 -3.19 3.27 -1.71
N TYR A 286 -3.70 3.01 -0.52
CA TYR A 286 -4.89 2.17 -0.29
C TYR A 286 -6.21 2.96 -0.20
N GLY A 287 -6.19 4.29 -0.37
CA GLY A 287 -7.37 5.14 -0.36
C GLY A 287 -7.12 6.51 0.22
N SER A 288 -8.11 7.38 0.10
CA SER A 288 -8.06 8.76 0.57
C SER A 288 -9.13 9.01 1.62
N TYR A 289 -8.83 9.88 2.59
CA TYR A 289 -9.72 10.26 3.67
C TYR A 289 -9.99 11.76 3.63
N GLY A 290 -11.22 12.13 3.93
CA GLY A 290 -11.61 13.54 3.94
C GLY A 290 -13.01 13.79 4.39
N PHE A 291 -13.57 14.88 3.89
CA PHE A 291 -14.91 15.34 4.23
C PHE A 291 -15.70 15.59 2.97
N ASN A 292 -17.00 15.33 3.01
CA ASN A 292 -17.91 15.81 2.00
C ASN A 292 -19.05 16.63 2.60
N LEU A 293 -19.45 17.65 1.89
CA LEU A 293 -20.68 18.42 2.10
C LEU A 293 -21.66 17.99 1.02
N THR A 294 -22.71 17.28 1.42
CA THR A 294 -23.78 16.85 0.54
C THR A 294 -25.01 17.69 0.83
N SER A 295 -25.71 18.15 -0.19
CA SER A 295 -27.00 18.83 -0.04
C SER A 295 -27.94 18.37 -1.13
N SER A 296 -29.07 17.80 -0.75
CA SER A 296 -30.15 17.45 -1.66
C SER A 296 -31.35 18.37 -1.44
N GLY A 297 -31.89 18.90 -2.53
CA GLY A 297 -33.09 19.72 -2.55
C GLY A 297 -34.17 19.07 -3.40
N LEU A 298 -35.40 19.02 -2.90
CA LEU A 298 -36.56 18.44 -3.57
C LEU A 298 -37.71 19.45 -3.50
N TYR A 299 -38.37 19.67 -4.64
CA TYR A 299 -39.69 20.32 -4.61
C TYR A 299 -40.73 19.19 -4.47
N ILE A 300 -41.53 19.27 -3.44
CA ILE A 300 -42.54 18.30 -3.11
C ILE A 300 -43.91 18.91 -3.38
N LYS A 301 -44.74 18.20 -4.16
CA LYS A 301 -46.13 18.57 -4.41
C LYS A 301 -46.95 17.28 -4.37
N ASP A 302 -47.99 17.28 -3.56
CA ASP A 302 -48.98 16.20 -3.49
C ASP A 302 -50.36 16.81 -3.67
N GLU A 303 -51.19 16.20 -4.53
CA GLU A 303 -52.54 16.64 -4.86
C GLU A 303 -53.50 15.52 -4.56
N GLY A 304 -54.32 15.70 -3.52
CA GLY A 304 -55.50 14.85 -3.28
C GLY A 304 -56.75 15.44 -3.90
N ALA A 305 -57.89 14.72 -3.76
CA ALA A 305 -59.16 15.21 -4.27
C ALA A 305 -59.58 16.57 -3.72
N ASP A 306 -59.26 16.79 -2.43
CA ASP A 306 -59.72 17.98 -1.68
C ASP A 306 -58.53 18.81 -1.10
N TYR A 307 -57.30 18.51 -1.46
CA TYR A 307 -56.14 19.26 -0.94
C TYR A 307 -55.00 19.33 -1.91
N THR A 308 -54.18 20.35 -1.76
CA THR A 308 -52.83 20.42 -2.36
C THR A 308 -51.84 20.74 -1.27
N LEU A 309 -50.80 19.91 -1.18
CA LEU A 309 -49.65 20.14 -0.32
C LEU A 309 -48.43 20.45 -1.20
N SER A 310 -47.72 21.54 -0.89
CA SER A 310 -46.49 21.86 -1.61
C SER A 310 -45.42 22.40 -0.66
N GLY A 311 -44.17 22.19 -0.97
CA GLY A 311 -43.03 22.67 -0.16
C GLY A 311 -41.68 22.31 -0.77
N TYR A 312 -40.61 22.79 -0.16
CA TYR A 312 -39.23 22.46 -0.48
C TYR A 312 -38.65 21.63 0.65
N PHE A 313 -38.04 20.53 0.30
CA PHE A 313 -37.33 19.67 1.25
C PHE A 313 -35.84 19.77 0.97
N LEU A 314 -35.05 20.25 1.94
CA LEU A 314 -33.60 20.43 1.84
C LEU A 314 -32.91 19.57 2.89
N ILE A 315 -31.88 18.83 2.47
CA ILE A 315 -31.17 17.86 3.31
C ILE A 315 -29.66 18.10 3.18
N PRO A 316 -29.07 19.04 3.94
CA PRO A 316 -27.63 19.21 4.01
C PRO A 316 -27.01 18.27 5.05
N HIS A 317 -25.88 17.61 4.68
CA HIS A 317 -25.08 16.78 5.57
C HIS A 317 -23.58 17.09 5.40
N LEU A 318 -22.88 17.10 6.52
CA LEU A 318 -21.42 17.10 6.58
C LEU A 318 -20.94 15.73 7.01
N ASN A 319 -20.20 15.07 6.13
CA ASN A 319 -19.79 13.69 6.28
C ASN A 319 -18.27 13.57 6.33
N PHE A 320 -17.78 12.64 7.13
CA PHE A 320 -16.47 12.06 6.93
C PHE A 320 -16.57 11.02 5.79
N THR A 321 -15.59 11.00 4.90
CA THR A 321 -15.61 10.12 3.73
C THR A 321 -14.28 9.42 3.55
N TYR A 322 -14.34 8.16 3.06
CA TYR A 322 -13.21 7.35 2.65
C TYR A 322 -13.44 6.87 1.22
N ILE A 323 -12.52 7.20 0.32
CA ILE A 323 -12.55 6.78 -1.08
C ILE A 323 -11.48 5.71 -1.29
N TYR A 324 -11.92 4.49 -1.63
CA TYR A 324 -11.07 3.36 -1.97
C TYR A 324 -10.96 3.20 -3.49
N PRO A 325 -9.76 3.26 -4.10
CA PRO A 325 -9.58 3.03 -5.53
C PRO A 325 -9.61 1.53 -5.84
N ILE A 326 -10.75 1.00 -6.30
CA ILE A 326 -10.85 -0.39 -6.76
C ILE A 326 -9.95 -0.60 -7.98
N LYS A 327 -10.04 0.31 -8.93
CA LYS A 327 -9.15 0.41 -10.07
C LYS A 327 -8.83 1.88 -10.30
N ARG A 328 -7.59 2.28 -9.99
CA ARG A 328 -7.18 3.69 -10.10
C ARG A 328 -7.62 4.31 -11.42
N ARG A 329 -8.16 5.53 -11.36
CA ARG A 329 -8.66 6.32 -12.49
C ARG A 329 -9.74 5.64 -13.33
N LYS A 330 -10.32 4.55 -12.85
CA LYS A 330 -11.43 3.87 -13.51
C LYS A 330 -12.64 3.72 -12.60
N VAL A 331 -12.44 3.16 -11.41
CA VAL A 331 -13.51 2.89 -10.45
C VAL A 331 -13.04 3.15 -9.04
N ASN A 332 -13.76 4.02 -8.34
CA ASN A 332 -13.62 4.23 -6.90
C ASN A 332 -14.86 3.73 -6.18
N PHE A 333 -14.67 3.30 -4.95
CA PHE A 333 -15.73 3.03 -3.98
C PHE A 333 -15.63 4.06 -2.85
N ASP A 334 -16.72 4.76 -2.57
CA ASP A 334 -16.84 5.76 -1.51
C ASP A 334 -17.72 5.20 -0.40
N ILE A 335 -17.29 5.39 0.83
CA ILE A 335 -18.10 5.18 2.03
C ILE A 335 -18.03 6.43 2.88
N HIS A 336 -19.18 6.93 3.30
CA HIS A 336 -19.26 8.16 4.07
C HIS A 336 -20.33 8.08 5.15
N GLY A 337 -20.22 8.94 6.14
CA GLY A 337 -21.22 9.07 7.17
C GLY A 337 -20.98 10.33 8.02
N GLY A 338 -22.07 10.88 8.52
CA GLY A 338 -21.99 12.14 9.23
C GLY A 338 -23.29 12.61 9.85
N ILE A 339 -23.36 13.89 9.99
CA ILE A 339 -24.47 14.57 10.63
C ILE A 339 -24.98 15.71 9.73
N GLY A 340 -26.26 16.00 9.85
CA GLY A 340 -26.88 17.07 9.08
C GLY A 340 -28.24 17.48 9.63
N ALA A 341 -29.01 18.08 8.77
CA ALA A 341 -30.33 18.53 9.12
C ALA A 341 -31.30 18.34 7.94
N LEU A 342 -32.56 18.24 8.27
CA LEU A 342 -33.67 18.22 7.33
C LEU A 342 -34.49 19.49 7.50
N PHE A 343 -34.75 20.16 6.40
CA PHE A 343 -35.56 21.38 6.40
C PHE A 343 -36.74 21.16 5.45
N LEU A 344 -37.93 21.35 5.97
CA LEU A 344 -39.13 21.48 5.19
C LEU A 344 -39.50 22.98 5.15
N LEU A 345 -39.36 23.57 4.00
CA LEU A 345 -39.46 25.04 3.81
C LEU A 345 -40.69 25.39 2.99
N HIS A 346 -41.32 26.51 3.34
CA HIS A 346 -42.46 27.07 2.64
C HIS A 346 -43.61 26.07 2.40
N THR A 347 -43.81 25.18 3.36
CA THR A 347 -44.88 24.19 3.25
C THR A 347 -46.24 24.85 3.35
N LYS A 348 -47.06 24.62 2.36
CA LYS A 348 -48.41 25.17 2.26
C LYS A 348 -49.39 24.01 2.07
N PHE A 349 -50.42 24.02 2.92
CA PHE A 349 -51.57 23.16 2.79
C PHE A 349 -52.73 23.97 2.25
N GLN A 350 -53.34 23.57 1.18
CA GLN A 350 -54.43 24.26 0.53
C GLN A 350 -55.63 23.32 0.33
N TYR A 351 -56.74 23.69 0.96
CA TYR A 351 -58.03 23.07 0.73
C TYR A 351 -58.89 24.01 -0.14
N PRO A 352 -59.98 23.55 -0.74
CA PRO A 352 -60.85 24.39 -1.60
C PRO A 352 -61.30 25.70 -0.92
N GLU A 353 -61.59 25.67 0.35
CA GLU A 353 -62.08 26.84 1.07
C GLU A 353 -61.08 27.47 2.06
N VAL A 354 -60.00 26.75 2.39
CA VAL A 354 -59.03 27.18 3.42
C VAL A 354 -57.58 26.90 3.00
N SER A 355 -56.75 27.90 3.18
CA SER A 355 -55.29 27.68 3.01
C SER A 355 -54.54 27.94 4.30
N SER A 356 -53.65 26.98 4.69
CA SER A 356 -52.77 27.18 5.83
C SER A 356 -51.72 28.28 5.54
N PRO A 357 -51.25 29.02 6.56
CA PRO A 357 -50.07 29.83 6.40
C PRO A 357 -48.86 28.95 6.07
N LYS A 358 -47.89 29.49 5.34
CA LYS A 358 -46.62 28.81 5.09
C LYS A 358 -45.90 28.56 6.38
N PHE A 359 -45.43 27.34 6.60
CA PHE A 359 -44.68 27.00 7.80
C PHE A 359 -43.32 26.38 7.46
N TRP A 360 -42.44 26.44 8.43
CA TRP A 360 -41.08 25.87 8.36
C TRP A 360 -40.96 24.82 9.45
N TYR A 361 -40.34 23.69 9.06
CA TYR A 361 -40.09 22.60 9.99
C TYR A 361 -38.69 22.04 9.74
N TRP A 362 -37.93 21.79 10.80
CA TRP A 362 -36.57 21.29 10.68
C TRP A 362 -36.24 20.28 11.77
N GLY A 363 -35.24 19.42 11.53
CA GLY A 363 -34.74 18.46 12.50
C GLY A 363 -33.32 18.04 12.16
N LEU A 364 -32.59 17.61 13.18
CA LEU A 364 -31.27 17.01 13.00
C LEU A 364 -31.39 15.59 12.47
N SER A 365 -30.36 15.14 11.77
CA SER A 365 -30.24 13.80 11.22
C SER A 365 -28.81 13.30 11.28
N ALA A 366 -28.62 11.99 11.25
CA ALA A 366 -27.39 11.34 10.84
C ALA A 366 -27.56 10.75 9.45
N ASP A 367 -26.46 10.60 8.75
CA ASP A 367 -26.46 9.91 7.49
C ASP A 367 -25.30 8.88 7.42
N PHE A 368 -25.48 7.87 6.57
CA PHE A 368 -24.48 6.91 6.18
C PHE A 368 -24.76 6.54 4.72
N GLY A 369 -23.74 6.59 3.89
CA GLY A 369 -23.90 6.28 2.47
C GLY A 369 -22.72 5.56 1.86
N THR A 370 -22.98 5.02 0.67
CA THR A 370 -21.96 4.39 -0.17
C THR A 370 -22.15 4.81 -1.61
N ALA A 371 -21.04 5.01 -2.34
CA ALA A 371 -21.08 5.36 -3.74
C ALA A 371 -20.04 4.60 -4.56
N PHE A 372 -20.36 4.42 -5.84
CA PHE A 372 -19.42 4.00 -6.87
C PHE A 372 -19.22 5.14 -7.84
N GLN A 373 -17.95 5.51 -8.06
CA GLN A 373 -17.54 6.53 -9.03
C GLN A 373 -16.87 5.84 -10.21
N PHE A 374 -17.40 6.06 -11.41
CA PHE A 374 -16.90 5.49 -12.68
C PHE A 374 -16.32 6.62 -13.52
N TYR A 375 -15.00 6.66 -13.69
CA TYR A 375 -14.34 7.65 -14.51
C TYR A 375 -14.60 7.39 -16.00
N MET A 376 -15.21 8.36 -16.65
CA MET A 376 -15.52 8.32 -18.08
C MET A 376 -14.39 8.93 -18.91
N TYR A 377 -13.83 10.03 -18.43
CA TYR A 377 -12.76 10.75 -19.11
C TYR A 377 -11.92 11.53 -18.11
N LYS A 378 -10.60 11.28 -18.07
CA LYS A 378 -9.60 11.93 -17.20
C LYS A 378 -10.09 12.24 -15.77
N ARG A 379 -10.84 13.35 -15.61
CA ARG A 379 -11.33 13.88 -14.34
C ARG A 379 -12.85 13.89 -14.24
N LEU A 380 -13.55 13.50 -15.31
CA LEU A 380 -15.01 13.43 -15.35
C LEU A 380 -15.44 12.02 -14.91
N TYR A 381 -16.35 11.96 -13.95
CA TYR A 381 -16.89 10.69 -13.47
C TYR A 381 -18.39 10.70 -13.37
N PHE A 382 -18.99 9.52 -13.49
CA PHE A 382 -20.37 9.21 -13.15
C PHE A 382 -20.40 8.53 -11.78
N GLU A 383 -21.37 8.90 -10.94
CA GLU A 383 -21.51 8.38 -9.59
C GLU A 383 -22.91 7.80 -9.38
N ILE A 384 -22.97 6.62 -8.79
CA ILE A 384 -24.18 6.01 -8.25
C ILE A 384 -23.99 5.94 -6.75
N ASN A 385 -24.90 6.54 -6.01
CA ASN A 385 -24.85 6.65 -4.56
C ASN A 385 -26.14 6.21 -3.89
N VAL A 386 -26.07 5.72 -2.67
CA VAL A 386 -27.21 5.44 -1.80
C VAL A 386 -26.91 5.99 -0.41
N ASP A 387 -27.67 7.02 -0.01
CA ASP A 387 -27.62 7.59 1.35
C ASP A 387 -28.75 7.01 2.21
N HIS A 388 -28.43 6.72 3.46
CA HIS A 388 -29.31 6.24 4.50
C HIS A 388 -29.40 7.30 5.60
N ILE A 389 -30.53 8.02 5.68
CA ILE A 389 -30.69 9.19 6.52
C ILE A 389 -31.62 8.86 7.68
N PHE A 390 -31.19 9.18 8.88
CA PHE A 390 -31.87 8.88 10.16
C PHE A 390 -32.25 10.18 10.87
N PRO A 391 -33.49 10.68 10.69
CA PRO A 391 -33.96 11.86 11.40
C PRO A 391 -34.14 11.61 12.89
N PHE A 392 -33.81 12.60 13.72
CA PHE A 392 -33.93 12.48 15.19
C PHE A 392 -35.18 13.13 15.76
N ARG A 393 -35.93 13.85 14.96
CA ARG A 393 -37.10 14.59 15.42
C ARG A 393 -38.40 13.85 15.12
N LYS A 394 -39.34 13.89 16.09
CA LYS A 394 -40.71 13.40 15.89
C LYS A 394 -41.37 14.16 14.74
N GLY A 395 -42.22 13.49 13.96
CA GLY A 395 -42.92 14.07 12.82
C GLY A 395 -42.17 13.96 11.49
N PHE A 396 -40.85 13.67 11.51
CA PHE A 396 -40.13 13.23 10.33
C PHE A 396 -40.25 11.71 10.12
N PRO A 397 -39.92 11.19 8.92
CA PRO A 397 -39.81 9.75 8.68
C PRO A 397 -38.84 9.11 9.69
N ILE A 398 -39.06 7.83 10.00
CA ILE A 398 -38.13 7.10 10.88
C ILE A 398 -36.79 6.93 10.15
N TYR A 399 -36.86 6.81 8.83
CA TYR A 399 -35.74 6.47 7.99
C TYR A 399 -36.00 6.96 6.56
N ILE A 400 -34.97 7.49 5.89
CA ILE A 400 -35.03 7.92 4.51
C ILE A 400 -33.93 7.19 3.75
N VAL A 401 -34.28 6.57 2.61
CA VAL A 401 -33.32 6.01 1.67
C VAL A 401 -33.30 6.94 0.44
N GLN A 402 -32.09 7.38 0.08
CA GLN A 402 -31.91 8.31 -1.02
C GLN A 402 -30.89 7.78 -2.02
N PRO A 403 -31.28 6.86 -2.95
CA PRO A 403 -30.48 6.58 -4.11
C PRO A 403 -30.31 7.85 -4.95
N SER A 404 -29.13 8.01 -5.55
CA SER A 404 -28.88 9.14 -6.44
C SER A 404 -27.94 8.78 -7.58
N VAL A 405 -28.05 9.53 -8.66
CA VAL A 405 -27.14 9.47 -9.78
C VAL A 405 -26.57 10.86 -10.02
N SER A 406 -25.27 10.97 -10.22
CA SER A 406 -24.63 12.26 -10.42
C SER A 406 -23.49 12.18 -11.44
N VAL A 407 -23.13 13.34 -11.96
CA VAL A 407 -21.91 13.55 -12.75
C VAL A 407 -21.02 14.49 -11.98
N GLY A 408 -19.76 14.16 -11.89
CA GLY A 408 -18.80 14.92 -11.09
C GLY A 408 -17.50 15.17 -11.83
N TRP A 409 -16.77 16.12 -11.28
CA TRP A 409 -15.46 16.54 -11.76
C TRP A 409 -14.45 16.55 -10.61
N GLU A 410 -13.26 15.98 -10.86
CA GLU A 410 -12.10 16.01 -9.98
C GLU A 410 -11.17 17.18 -10.36
N PHE A 411 -10.82 18.04 -9.40
CA PHE A 411 -9.98 19.22 -9.61
C PHE A 411 -8.50 18.97 -9.35
#